data_6e290cf1fd65a1a9d8c5099fc4aea5b6
#
_entry.id   6e290cf1fd65a1a9d8c5099fc4aea5b6
#
_cell.length_a   1.000
_cell.length_b   1.000
_cell.length_c   1.000
_cell.angle_alpha   90.00
_cell.angle_beta   90.00
_cell.angle_gamma   90.00
#
_symmetry.space_group_name_H-M   'P 1'
#
loop_
_entity.id
_entity.type
_entity.pdbx_description
1 polymer ?
#
loop_
_entity_poly.entity_id
_entity_poly.type
_entity_poly.pdbx_seq_one_letter_code
_entity_poly.pdbx_strand_id
1 'polypeptide(L)'
;LQITVWDHPELTIPAGSMRSAQESGNLVHSDGNIFYPYVGKLHVEGMKVTEIREMITDRLDEYIEAPQVDVAVAGFRSKRIYVTGAVNKPGTYPITNVPMRLVDAVSAAGGIGENANWSQVILSRDGEEYRLSLRGIYENGNAAQNVLLRPGDVVNVSRSDDNKVFVLGEVVKPESIPMGRN
;
A
#
# COMPACT_ATOMS: atom_id res chain seq x y z
N LEU A 1 14.67 -6.32 -1.02
CA LEU A 1 15.52 -6.28 0.17
C LEU A 1 16.78 -5.48 -0.14
N GLN A 2 17.30 -4.75 0.84
CA GLN A 2 18.62 -4.17 0.81
C GLN A 2 19.50 -5.02 1.73
N ILE A 3 20.59 -5.53 1.19
CA ILE A 3 21.54 -6.37 1.92
C ILE A 3 22.87 -5.63 1.89
N THR A 4 23.45 -5.40 3.06
CA THR A 4 24.74 -4.74 3.24
C THR A 4 25.68 -5.70 3.92
N VAL A 5 26.87 -5.88 3.38
CA VAL A 5 27.97 -6.63 4.01
C VAL A 5 29.07 -5.66 4.28
N TRP A 6 29.41 -5.47 5.57
CA TRP A 6 30.45 -4.54 5.99
C TRP A 6 31.82 -5.00 5.47
N ASP A 7 32.64 -4.03 5.10
CA ASP A 7 33.98 -4.22 4.47
C ASP A 7 33.94 -4.91 3.08
N HIS A 8 32.72 -5.21 2.54
CA HIS A 8 32.50 -5.83 1.24
C HIS A 8 31.52 -5.03 0.37
N PRO A 9 31.91 -3.83 -0.11
CA PRO A 9 31.05 -2.97 -0.89
C PRO A 9 30.59 -3.60 -2.21
N GLU A 10 31.37 -4.51 -2.79
CA GLU A 10 31.04 -5.28 -3.98
C GLU A 10 29.80 -6.20 -3.79
N LEU A 11 29.48 -6.58 -2.57
CA LEU A 11 28.32 -7.39 -2.22
C LEU A 11 27.09 -6.54 -1.88
N THR A 12 27.30 -5.27 -1.56
CA THR A 12 26.23 -4.35 -1.13
C THR A 12 25.46 -3.75 -2.33
N ILE A 13 26.18 -3.47 -3.41
CA ILE A 13 25.62 -2.83 -4.61
C ILE A 13 25.75 -3.79 -5.79
N PRO A 14 24.63 -4.21 -6.42
CA PRO A 14 24.72 -5.01 -7.63
C PRO A 14 25.57 -4.30 -8.68
N ALA A 15 26.58 -4.98 -9.24
CA ALA A 15 27.52 -4.42 -10.19
C ALA A 15 26.79 -3.72 -11.36
N GLY A 16 27.11 -2.43 -11.59
CA GLY A 16 26.58 -1.66 -12.71
C GLY A 16 25.32 -0.82 -12.42
N SER A 17 24.85 -0.72 -11.18
CA SER A 17 23.69 0.11 -10.87
C SER A 17 24.08 1.51 -10.39
N MET A 18 23.89 2.53 -11.23
CA MET A 18 23.80 3.95 -10.80
C MET A 18 22.39 4.28 -10.24
N ARG A 19 21.73 3.31 -9.61
CA ARG A 19 20.36 3.47 -9.12
C ARG A 19 20.33 3.91 -7.66
N SER A 20 19.26 4.60 -7.28
CA SER A 20 19.04 4.96 -5.87
C SER A 20 18.98 3.69 -5.00
N ALA A 21 19.33 3.81 -3.71
CA ALA A 21 19.29 2.68 -2.76
C ALA A 21 17.93 1.95 -2.74
N GLN A 22 16.84 2.68 -3.03
CA GLN A 22 15.47 2.12 -3.14
C GLN A 22 15.26 1.31 -4.42
N GLU A 23 16.07 1.52 -5.45
CA GLU A 23 16.01 0.80 -6.73
C GLU A 23 17.06 -0.30 -6.86
N SER A 24 18.09 -0.28 -5.99
CA SER A 24 19.26 -1.17 -6.02
C SER A 24 19.11 -2.42 -5.16
N GLY A 25 17.98 -2.59 -4.47
CA GLY A 25 17.77 -3.74 -3.58
C GLY A 25 17.60 -5.05 -4.35
N ASN A 26 17.91 -6.16 -3.67
CA ASN A 26 17.64 -7.50 -4.18
C ASN A 26 16.13 -7.71 -4.27
N LEU A 27 15.62 -7.93 -5.48
CA LEU A 27 14.21 -8.17 -5.73
C LEU A 27 13.83 -9.57 -5.21
N VAL A 28 12.79 -9.63 -4.42
CA VAL A 28 12.14 -10.91 -4.13
C VAL A 28 11.26 -11.25 -5.34
N HIS A 29 11.59 -12.33 -6.02
CA HIS A 29 10.87 -12.79 -7.20
C HIS A 29 9.52 -13.40 -6.80
N SER A 30 8.66 -13.64 -7.81
CA SER A 30 7.32 -14.24 -7.61
C SER A 30 7.34 -15.66 -7.04
N ASP A 31 8.47 -16.34 -7.13
CA ASP A 31 8.72 -17.66 -6.54
C ASP A 31 9.23 -17.58 -5.08
N GLY A 32 9.19 -16.40 -4.47
CA GLY A 32 9.62 -16.15 -3.11
C GLY A 32 11.13 -16.14 -2.88
N ASN A 33 11.94 -16.13 -3.96
CA ASN A 33 13.38 -16.24 -3.85
C ASN A 33 14.08 -14.92 -4.19
N ILE A 34 15.29 -14.76 -3.63
CA ILE A 34 16.29 -13.79 -4.05
C ILE A 34 17.52 -14.53 -4.61
N PHE A 35 18.29 -13.85 -5.41
CA PHE A 35 19.64 -14.29 -5.77
C PHE A 35 20.64 -13.35 -5.10
N TYR A 36 21.64 -13.93 -4.39
CA TYR A 36 22.69 -13.18 -3.74
C TYR A 36 24.07 -13.75 -4.11
N PRO A 37 25.08 -12.90 -4.38
CA PRO A 37 26.42 -13.36 -4.75
C PRO A 37 27.00 -14.31 -3.70
N TYR A 38 27.77 -15.29 -4.13
CA TYR A 38 28.35 -16.42 -3.37
C TYR A 38 27.31 -17.38 -2.76
N VAL A 39 26.21 -16.86 -2.26
CA VAL A 39 25.15 -17.64 -1.58
C VAL A 39 24.19 -18.31 -2.56
N GLY A 40 24.02 -17.72 -3.75
CA GLY A 40 23.12 -18.23 -4.77
C GLY A 40 21.65 -17.91 -4.52
N LYS A 41 20.78 -18.87 -4.85
CA LYS A 41 19.33 -18.74 -4.72
C LYS A 41 18.89 -19.03 -3.27
N LEU A 42 18.15 -18.09 -2.66
CA LEU A 42 17.62 -18.17 -1.30
C LEU A 42 16.13 -17.97 -1.29
N HIS A 43 15.39 -18.83 -0.61
CA HIS A 43 13.96 -18.65 -0.34
C HIS A 43 13.79 -17.74 0.87
N VAL A 44 13.07 -16.62 0.68
CA VAL A 44 12.90 -15.56 1.72
C VAL A 44 11.43 -15.20 1.95
N GLU A 45 10.51 -15.75 1.17
CA GLU A 45 9.08 -15.50 1.35
C GLU A 45 8.61 -16.01 2.71
N GLY A 46 7.87 -15.17 3.44
CA GLY A 46 7.35 -15.49 4.77
C GLY A 46 8.37 -15.36 5.91
N MET A 47 9.65 -15.14 5.60
CA MET A 47 10.70 -15.00 6.60
C MET A 47 10.79 -13.56 7.15
N LYS A 48 11.22 -13.45 8.40
CA LYS A 48 11.57 -12.17 9.00
C LYS A 48 12.94 -11.72 8.51
N VAL A 49 13.16 -10.41 8.52
CA VAL A 49 14.45 -9.80 8.12
C VAL A 49 15.62 -10.35 8.95
N THR A 50 15.38 -10.63 10.24
CA THR A 50 16.38 -11.23 11.13
C THR A 50 16.78 -12.66 10.71
N GLU A 51 15.81 -13.48 10.32
CA GLU A 51 16.03 -14.84 9.86
C GLU A 51 16.79 -14.86 8.51
N ILE A 52 16.44 -13.93 7.62
CA ILE A 52 17.14 -13.78 6.33
C ILE A 52 18.60 -13.35 6.57
N ARG A 53 18.82 -12.42 7.51
CA ARG A 53 20.17 -11.98 7.87
C ARG A 53 21.02 -13.13 8.38
N GLU A 54 20.51 -13.89 9.33
CA GLU A 54 21.20 -15.07 9.89
C GLU A 54 21.55 -16.08 8.80
N MET A 55 20.59 -16.43 7.96
CA MET A 55 20.79 -17.36 6.83
C MET A 55 21.88 -16.88 5.86
N ILE A 56 21.90 -15.58 5.54
CA ILE A 56 22.93 -15.03 4.63
C ILE A 56 24.30 -15.04 5.33
N THR A 57 24.36 -14.66 6.60
CA THR A 57 25.59 -14.67 7.40
C THR A 57 26.21 -16.06 7.43
N ASP A 58 25.43 -17.09 7.80
CA ASP A 58 25.88 -18.47 7.89
C ASP A 58 26.46 -18.99 6.56
N ARG A 59 25.81 -18.62 5.43
CA ARG A 59 26.30 -19.06 4.12
C ARG A 59 27.50 -18.27 3.61
N LEU A 60 27.61 -17.00 3.97
CA LEU A 60 28.77 -16.20 3.63
C LEU A 60 30.01 -16.57 4.44
N ASP A 61 29.85 -17.15 5.64
CA ASP A 61 30.95 -17.59 6.50
C ASP A 61 31.88 -18.65 5.84
N GLU A 62 31.34 -19.36 4.83
CA GLU A 62 32.13 -20.28 3.99
C GLU A 62 33.10 -19.54 3.04
N TYR A 63 32.87 -18.25 2.75
CA TYR A 63 33.63 -17.47 1.76
C TYR A 63 34.32 -16.25 2.35
N ILE A 64 33.80 -15.72 3.45
CA ILE A 64 34.25 -14.48 4.10
C ILE A 64 34.43 -14.76 5.60
N GLU A 65 35.56 -14.41 6.15
CA GLU A 65 35.83 -14.55 7.58
C GLU A 65 34.98 -13.57 8.40
N ALA A 66 34.16 -14.08 9.32
CA ALA A 66 33.30 -13.32 10.23
C ALA A 66 32.41 -12.24 9.51
N PRO A 67 31.58 -12.60 8.53
CA PRO A 67 30.82 -11.63 7.74
C PRO A 67 29.80 -10.90 8.60
N GLN A 68 29.81 -9.57 8.54
CA GLN A 68 28.82 -8.74 9.21
C GLN A 68 27.76 -8.31 8.19
N VAL A 69 26.57 -8.90 8.27
CA VAL A 69 25.47 -8.70 7.34
C VAL A 69 24.36 -7.88 7.99
N ASP A 70 23.87 -6.87 7.30
CA ASP A 70 22.62 -6.19 7.62
C ASP A 70 21.63 -6.38 6.49
N VAL A 71 20.35 -6.60 6.85
CA VAL A 71 19.25 -6.78 5.91
C VAL A 71 18.11 -5.84 6.27
N ALA A 72 17.71 -5.02 5.33
CA ALA A 72 16.62 -4.08 5.46
C ALA A 72 15.61 -4.23 4.31
N VAL A 73 14.37 -3.77 4.52
CA VAL A 73 13.38 -3.70 3.42
C VAL A 73 13.59 -2.41 2.66
N ALA A 74 14.11 -2.49 1.44
CA ALA A 74 14.33 -1.33 0.58
C ALA A 74 13.02 -0.71 0.07
N GLY A 75 11.96 -1.51 -0.11
CA GLY A 75 10.68 -1.03 -0.56
C GLY A 75 9.60 -2.10 -0.53
N PHE A 76 8.36 -1.67 -0.30
CA PHE A 76 7.18 -2.53 -0.29
C PHE A 76 6.49 -2.41 -1.64
N ARG A 77 6.63 -3.41 -2.52
CA ARG A 77 6.06 -3.37 -3.89
C ARG A 77 4.92 -4.36 -4.11
N SER A 78 4.87 -5.44 -3.35
CA SER A 78 3.87 -6.50 -3.50
C SER A 78 2.55 -6.19 -2.81
N LYS A 79 2.58 -5.56 -1.64
CA LYS A 79 1.38 -5.24 -0.85
C LYS A 79 0.92 -3.83 -1.16
N ARG A 80 -0.19 -3.68 -1.87
CA ARG A 80 -0.73 -2.37 -2.27
C ARG A 80 -2.26 -2.36 -2.22
N ILE A 81 -2.80 -1.17 -2.08
CA ILE A 81 -4.23 -0.87 -2.19
C ILE A 81 -4.45 0.09 -3.35
N TYR A 82 -5.68 0.20 -3.78
CA TYR A 82 -6.12 1.12 -4.82
C TYR A 82 -7.09 2.13 -4.22
N VAL A 83 -6.82 3.42 -4.38
CA VAL A 83 -7.70 4.50 -3.95
C VAL A 83 -8.21 5.22 -5.18
N THR A 84 -9.53 5.28 -5.32
CA THR A 84 -10.22 5.78 -6.51
C THR A 84 -11.36 6.73 -6.14
N GLY A 85 -12.00 7.33 -7.15
CA GLY A 85 -13.14 8.23 -6.96
C GLY A 85 -12.74 9.65 -6.59
N ALA A 86 -13.50 10.29 -5.73
CA ALA A 86 -13.39 11.70 -5.38
C ALA A 86 -12.33 11.95 -4.28
N VAL A 87 -11.08 11.61 -4.57
CA VAL A 87 -9.90 11.96 -3.77
C VAL A 87 -8.98 12.87 -4.59
N ASN A 88 -8.10 13.61 -3.92
CA ASN A 88 -7.22 14.57 -4.62
C ASN A 88 -6.17 13.87 -5.50
N LYS A 89 -5.68 12.70 -5.09
CA LYS A 89 -4.66 11.92 -5.81
C LYS A 89 -5.09 10.46 -5.88
N PRO A 90 -6.02 10.09 -6.80
CA PRO A 90 -6.35 8.69 -7.01
C PRO A 90 -5.13 7.92 -7.52
N GLY A 91 -4.95 6.68 -7.07
CA GLY A 91 -3.79 5.87 -7.44
C GLY A 91 -3.61 4.63 -6.61
N THR A 92 -2.42 4.06 -6.73
CA THR A 92 -2.01 2.85 -6.01
C THR A 92 -1.07 3.22 -4.88
N TYR A 93 -1.36 2.72 -3.69
CA TYR A 93 -0.60 3.02 -2.46
C TYR A 93 -0.04 1.74 -1.84
N PRO A 94 1.26 1.70 -1.52
CA PRO A 94 1.86 0.53 -0.88
C PRO A 94 1.44 0.45 0.59
N ILE A 95 1.15 -0.77 1.05
CA ILE A 95 1.08 -1.07 2.48
C ILE A 95 2.49 -1.39 2.96
N THR A 96 2.98 -0.63 3.92
CA THR A 96 4.31 -0.80 4.52
C THR A 96 4.25 -1.73 5.74
N ASN A 97 5.29 -1.68 6.58
CA ASN A 97 5.30 -2.31 7.90
C ASN A 97 4.37 -1.62 8.92
N VAL A 98 3.86 -0.44 8.59
CA VAL A 98 2.86 0.27 9.41
C VAL A 98 1.47 -0.14 8.93
N PRO A 99 0.59 -0.60 9.83
CA PRO A 99 -0.78 -0.94 9.46
C PRO A 99 -1.51 0.27 8.87
N MET A 100 -2.08 0.12 7.68
CA MET A 100 -2.81 1.17 6.98
C MET A 100 -4.31 1.00 7.18
N ARG A 101 -4.98 2.03 7.69
CA ARG A 101 -6.44 2.09 7.83
C ARG A 101 -7.07 2.97 6.75
N LEU A 102 -8.39 3.00 6.71
CA LEU A 102 -9.14 3.79 5.72
C LEU A 102 -8.74 5.27 5.72
N VAL A 103 -8.62 5.87 6.90
CA VAL A 103 -8.22 7.29 7.04
C VAL A 103 -6.82 7.53 6.52
N ASP A 104 -5.88 6.59 6.79
CA ASP A 104 -4.49 6.70 6.33
C ASP A 104 -4.41 6.65 4.80
N ALA A 105 -5.20 5.76 4.18
CA ALA A 105 -5.26 5.62 2.72
C ALA A 105 -5.81 6.88 2.05
N VAL A 106 -6.89 7.45 2.58
CA VAL A 106 -7.47 8.68 2.06
C VAL A 106 -6.52 9.86 2.27
N SER A 107 -5.84 9.94 3.42
CA SER A 107 -4.82 10.95 3.69
C SER A 107 -3.63 10.83 2.73
N ALA A 108 -3.14 9.63 2.47
CA ALA A 108 -2.09 9.37 1.49
C ALA A 108 -2.51 9.79 0.07
N ALA A 109 -3.81 9.65 -0.26
CA ALA A 109 -4.41 10.14 -1.51
C ALA A 109 -4.63 11.67 -1.53
N GLY A 110 -4.04 12.40 -0.59
CA GLY A 110 -4.14 13.86 -0.51
C GLY A 110 -5.47 14.36 0.07
N GLY A 111 -6.23 13.50 0.72
CA GLY A 111 -7.55 13.79 1.27
C GLY A 111 -8.68 13.65 0.25
N ILE A 112 -9.89 13.98 0.70
CA ILE A 112 -11.10 13.98 -0.13
C ILE A 112 -11.13 15.18 -1.07
N GLY A 113 -11.65 14.99 -2.29
CA GLY A 113 -11.86 16.06 -3.26
C GLY A 113 -13.10 16.91 -2.93
N GLU A 114 -13.21 18.07 -3.61
CA GLU A 114 -14.29 19.04 -3.38
C GLU A 114 -15.69 18.45 -3.54
N ASN A 115 -15.86 17.53 -4.49
CA ASN A 115 -17.15 16.89 -4.81
C ASN A 115 -17.27 15.49 -4.20
N ALA A 116 -16.54 15.20 -3.13
CA ALA A 116 -16.58 13.92 -2.47
C ALA A 116 -17.83 13.76 -1.60
N ASN A 117 -18.48 12.61 -1.72
CA ASN A 117 -19.46 12.16 -0.74
C ASN A 117 -18.77 11.31 0.33
N TRP A 118 -18.26 11.96 1.36
CA TRP A 118 -17.51 11.31 2.44
C TRP A 118 -18.38 10.48 3.41
N SER A 119 -19.71 10.57 3.25
CA SER A 119 -20.63 9.65 3.91
C SER A 119 -20.75 8.31 3.21
N GLN A 120 -20.21 8.20 1.98
CA GLN A 120 -20.31 6.99 1.16
C GLN A 120 -18.95 6.65 0.56
N VAL A 121 -18.22 5.83 1.27
CA VAL A 121 -16.98 5.20 0.82
C VAL A 121 -17.23 3.72 0.63
N ILE A 122 -16.87 3.18 -0.52
CA ILE A 122 -17.02 1.77 -0.85
C ILE A 122 -15.64 1.13 -0.75
N LEU A 123 -15.52 0.13 0.10
CA LEU A 123 -14.37 -0.75 0.18
C LEU A 123 -14.73 -2.08 -0.50
N SER A 124 -14.07 -2.37 -1.62
CA SER A 124 -14.18 -3.67 -2.28
C SER A 124 -13.00 -4.55 -1.85
N ARG A 125 -13.33 -5.72 -1.30
CA ARG A 125 -12.38 -6.72 -0.79
C ARG A 125 -12.88 -8.12 -1.14
N ASP A 126 -12.04 -8.93 -1.76
CA ASP A 126 -12.34 -10.34 -2.09
C ASP A 126 -13.69 -10.55 -2.82
N GLY A 127 -14.11 -9.55 -3.61
CA GLY A 127 -15.37 -9.56 -4.36
C GLY A 127 -16.59 -9.07 -3.58
N GLU A 128 -16.44 -8.72 -2.32
CA GLU A 128 -17.48 -8.15 -1.48
C GLU A 128 -17.34 -6.62 -1.36
N GLU A 129 -18.44 -5.92 -1.19
CA GLU A 129 -18.48 -4.47 -1.01
C GLU A 129 -18.94 -4.10 0.41
N TYR A 130 -18.13 -3.28 1.06
CA TYR A 130 -18.43 -2.72 2.38
C TYR A 130 -18.64 -1.22 2.25
N ARG A 131 -19.78 -0.74 2.76
CA ARG A 131 -20.10 0.69 2.80
C ARG A 131 -19.59 1.29 4.11
N LEU A 132 -18.71 2.26 3.99
CA LEU A 132 -18.05 2.96 5.09
C LEU A 132 -18.34 4.46 4.99
N SER A 133 -18.16 5.18 6.10
CA SER A 133 -18.40 6.61 6.18
C SER A 133 -17.21 7.31 6.85
N LEU A 134 -16.51 8.14 6.09
CA LEU A 134 -15.50 9.05 6.66
C LEU A 134 -16.14 10.09 7.56
N ARG A 135 -17.32 10.58 7.20
CA ARG A 135 -18.11 11.49 8.02
C ARG A 135 -18.40 10.86 9.39
N GLY A 136 -18.81 9.59 9.42
CA GLY A 136 -19.03 8.85 10.65
C GLY A 136 -17.80 8.78 11.55
N ILE A 137 -16.61 8.69 10.96
CA ILE A 137 -15.34 8.68 11.70
C ILE A 137 -15.04 10.06 12.28
N TYR A 138 -15.08 11.11 11.45
CA TYR A 138 -14.60 12.45 11.82
C TYR A 138 -15.61 13.23 12.68
N GLU A 139 -16.90 13.17 12.38
CA GLU A 139 -17.92 13.93 13.08
C GLU A 139 -18.54 13.17 14.26
N ASN A 140 -18.71 11.85 14.11
CA ASN A 140 -19.41 11.02 15.11
C ASN A 140 -18.47 10.14 15.93
N GLY A 141 -17.16 10.20 15.71
CA GLY A 141 -16.18 9.39 16.43
C GLY A 141 -16.31 7.87 16.24
N ASN A 142 -16.99 7.43 15.17
CA ASN A 142 -17.24 6.01 14.92
C ASN A 142 -15.97 5.30 14.39
N ALA A 143 -15.09 4.91 15.32
CA ALA A 143 -13.83 4.23 15.00
C ALA A 143 -14.01 2.89 14.28
N ALA A 144 -15.18 2.24 14.38
CA ALA A 144 -15.46 0.98 13.70
C ALA A 144 -15.47 1.12 12.17
N GLN A 145 -15.73 2.33 11.66
CA GLN A 145 -15.66 2.64 10.24
C GLN A 145 -14.22 2.77 9.72
N ASN A 146 -13.24 3.02 10.60
CA ASN A 146 -11.82 3.11 10.23
C ASN A 146 -11.17 1.73 10.19
N VAL A 147 -11.60 0.93 9.22
CA VAL A 147 -11.18 -0.45 9.05
C VAL A 147 -9.72 -0.56 8.63
N LEU A 148 -9.07 -1.65 9.03
CA LEU A 148 -7.72 -2.01 8.57
C LEU A 148 -7.80 -2.48 7.12
N LEU A 149 -6.97 -1.90 6.26
CA LEU A 149 -6.87 -2.26 4.85
C LEU A 149 -5.92 -3.44 4.64
N ARG A 150 -6.21 -4.22 3.62
CA ARG A 150 -5.45 -5.41 3.20
C ARG A 150 -4.92 -5.23 1.78
N PRO A 151 -3.84 -5.94 1.42
CA PRO A 151 -3.38 -5.95 0.03
C PRO A 151 -4.50 -6.37 -0.94
N GLY A 152 -4.66 -5.63 -2.03
CA GLY A 152 -5.71 -5.87 -3.02
C GLY A 152 -7.00 -5.09 -2.79
N ASP A 153 -7.18 -4.45 -1.64
CA ASP A 153 -8.35 -3.61 -1.37
C ASP A 153 -8.49 -2.46 -2.37
N VAL A 154 -9.72 -2.20 -2.78
CA VAL A 154 -10.08 -1.01 -3.56
C VAL A 154 -10.97 -0.12 -2.71
N VAL A 155 -10.47 1.08 -2.43
CA VAL A 155 -11.20 2.13 -1.71
C VAL A 155 -11.72 3.14 -2.72
N ASN A 156 -13.03 3.25 -2.86
CA ASN A 156 -13.68 4.22 -3.73
C ASN A 156 -14.45 5.26 -2.91
N VAL A 157 -14.05 6.52 -3.05
CA VAL A 157 -14.79 7.64 -2.47
C VAL A 157 -15.80 8.13 -3.49
N SER A 158 -17.09 7.93 -3.21
CA SER A 158 -18.17 8.31 -4.13
C SER A 158 -18.21 9.83 -4.36
N ARG A 159 -18.80 10.24 -5.49
CA ARG A 159 -19.07 11.66 -5.77
C ARG A 159 -20.42 12.07 -5.17
N SER A 160 -20.53 13.32 -4.79
CA SER A 160 -21.81 13.90 -4.35
C SER A 160 -22.86 13.92 -5.46
N ASP A 161 -22.41 14.02 -6.72
CA ASP A 161 -23.28 14.07 -7.91
C ASP A 161 -23.89 12.71 -8.24
N ASP A 162 -23.39 11.62 -7.67
CA ASP A 162 -23.95 10.27 -7.88
C ASP A 162 -25.29 10.10 -7.15
N ASN A 163 -25.60 10.95 -6.18
CA ASN A 163 -26.87 10.98 -5.47
C ASN A 163 -27.75 12.12 -6.00
N LYS A 164 -28.57 11.82 -7.00
CA LYS A 164 -29.57 12.76 -7.56
C LYS A 164 -30.98 12.31 -7.25
N VAL A 165 -31.82 13.25 -6.89
CA VAL A 165 -33.29 13.05 -6.87
C VAL A 165 -33.84 13.57 -8.18
N PHE A 166 -34.54 12.69 -8.89
CA PHE A 166 -35.26 13.08 -10.11
C PHE A 166 -36.67 13.48 -9.71
N VAL A 167 -36.99 14.74 -9.94
CA VAL A 167 -38.37 15.25 -9.76
C VAL A 167 -39.07 15.17 -11.10
N LEU A 168 -40.01 14.21 -11.22
CA LEU A 168 -40.75 13.92 -12.42
C LEU A 168 -42.27 13.98 -12.13
N GLY A 169 -43.10 14.27 -13.13
CA GLY A 169 -44.55 14.33 -13.01
C GLY A 169 -45.11 15.71 -13.30
N GLU A 170 -46.25 16.06 -12.70
CA GLU A 170 -46.87 17.38 -12.84
C GLU A 170 -46.09 18.45 -12.05
N VAL A 171 -44.87 18.75 -12.49
CA VAL A 171 -44.02 19.80 -11.93
C VAL A 171 -43.77 20.87 -12.98
N VAL A 172 -43.65 22.12 -12.56
CA VAL A 172 -43.43 23.27 -13.45
C VAL A 172 -42.17 23.10 -14.30
N LYS A 173 -41.17 22.36 -13.75
CA LYS A 173 -39.92 22.02 -14.44
C LYS A 173 -39.41 20.67 -13.95
N PRO A 174 -39.34 19.64 -14.83
CA PRO A 174 -38.64 18.40 -14.50
C PRO A 174 -37.14 18.70 -14.29
N GLU A 175 -36.61 18.35 -13.14
CA GLU A 175 -35.22 18.66 -12.77
C GLU A 175 -34.60 17.53 -12.00
N SER A 176 -33.29 17.31 -12.20
CA SER A 176 -32.48 16.46 -11.33
C SER A 176 -31.77 17.32 -10.29
N ILE A 177 -32.11 17.11 -9.04
CA ILE A 177 -31.54 17.88 -7.92
C ILE A 177 -30.47 17.01 -7.26
N PRO A 178 -29.18 17.45 -7.20
CA PRO A 178 -28.19 16.75 -6.40
C PRO A 178 -28.63 16.79 -4.93
N MET A 179 -28.59 15.63 -4.25
CA MET A 179 -28.84 15.60 -2.81
C MET A 179 -27.73 16.41 -2.14
N GLY A 180 -28.13 17.55 -1.56
CA GLY A 180 -27.20 18.46 -0.92
C GLY A 180 -26.43 17.82 0.22
N ARG A 181 -25.27 18.39 0.50
CA ARG A 181 -24.48 18.11 1.69
C ARG A 181 -25.33 18.50 2.91
N ASN A 182 -25.88 17.53 3.63
CA ASN A 182 -26.30 17.72 5.01
C ASN A 182 -25.18 17.26 5.94
#